data_e06b9dc70dbefc30216de5e36e577dd2
#
_entry.id   e06b9dc70dbefc30216de5e36e577dd2
#
_cell.length_a   1.000
_cell.length_b   1.000
_cell.length_c   1.000
_cell.angle_alpha   90.00
_cell.angle_beta   90.00
_cell.angle_gamma   90.00
#
_symmetry.space_group_name_H-M   'P 1'
#
loop_
_entity.id
_entity.type
_entity.pdbx_description
1 polymer ?
#
loop_
_entity_poly.entity_id
_entity_poly.type
_entity_poly.pdbx_seq_one_letter_code
_entity_poly.pdbx_strand_id
1 'polypeptide(L)'
;MAEEQIHYTEDNIRTIEGMEHISMRPGMYIGRLGDGRNQDDGIYVLLKEIIDNSIDEYAMGFGKQILIDIGEDGSVSVRDFGRGIPLGSVVMATSILNTGGKFDDKAFKKSVGLNGVGSKAVNALSEEFYVCSNRDGMCHWAKFAKGVLIEEKEESTKEKNGTLIRFTPDREMFGNFAFNLDYVEDMVKNYSYLKKGLTLTLNGTNYKSENGLADLVKENLSEAPLYPPIHLEGEDIEIVISHTNSYGENISSFVNGQNTRDGGTHLAAFREAIAKTLRDFFKKNYEAADCRQGIVGAISIQIQEPHFESQTKIKLGSTYMWEKPNGETGPSIRTYVNDFVAKSLDDYLRIHKEIVPIIEEKIKEAQKEREEIAGIQKKTREKNKKASVYNKKLRDCKYHYNDKVTDRTPEEIQECINNSSIFITEGDSASGTITKARQGNFQAVFSLRGKPINCYKESRKRVAENEELNLLISALGVEEDVADLRYNQIIVATDADDDGMHIRMLVLTFFMKYYPDLIRRGHVHILQTPLFRVKNKKENYYCYDIPEKEAAIAKLKGNCEITRFKGLGEISSDEFSDFIGDKMRLDRVKLAEEESISEIMEFYMGDNTLERQNFIRTHLRSEEELEDIDI
;
A
#
# COMPACT_ATOMS: atom_id res chain seq x y z
N MET A 1 33.38 -35.14 9.54
CA MET A 1 33.92 -33.76 9.55
C MET A 1 33.67 -33.25 10.94
N ALA A 2 34.73 -32.87 11.67
CA ALA A 2 34.60 -32.35 13.02
C ALA A 2 33.88 -31.01 12.95
N GLU A 3 32.79 -30.85 13.74
CA GLU A 3 32.16 -29.56 13.98
C GLU A 3 33.17 -28.67 14.68
N GLU A 4 33.64 -27.61 14.03
CA GLU A 4 34.39 -26.54 14.69
C GLU A 4 33.42 -25.92 15.74
N GLN A 5 33.70 -26.18 17.00
CA GLN A 5 33.03 -25.47 18.09
C GLN A 5 33.38 -23.98 17.98
N ILE A 6 32.42 -23.15 17.62
CA ILE A 6 32.54 -21.70 17.63
C ILE A 6 32.75 -21.29 19.10
N HIS A 7 34.00 -20.95 19.45
CA HIS A 7 34.33 -20.38 20.76
C HIS A 7 33.91 -18.90 20.75
N TYR A 8 32.87 -18.59 21.52
CA TYR A 8 32.45 -17.21 21.76
C TYR A 8 33.34 -16.62 22.87
N THR A 9 34.23 -15.70 22.52
CA THR A 9 35.18 -15.04 23.39
C THR A 9 35.04 -13.52 23.32
N GLU A 10 35.74 -12.79 24.18
CA GLU A 10 35.76 -11.32 24.20
C GLU A 10 36.17 -10.72 22.84
N ASP A 11 37.00 -11.43 22.07
CA ASP A 11 37.46 -11.02 20.72
C ASP A 11 36.32 -11.03 19.69
N ASN A 12 35.20 -11.69 19.99
CA ASN A 12 34.01 -11.71 19.13
C ASN A 12 33.09 -10.51 19.35
N ILE A 13 33.34 -9.69 20.38
CA ILE A 13 32.57 -8.49 20.70
C ILE A 13 33.19 -7.31 19.95
N ARG A 14 32.43 -6.75 19.00
CA ARG A 14 32.84 -5.60 18.21
C ARG A 14 31.90 -4.43 18.44
N THR A 15 32.43 -3.24 18.58
CA THR A 15 31.68 -1.99 18.50
C THR A 15 31.69 -1.54 17.04
N ILE A 16 30.51 -1.35 16.45
CA ILE A 16 30.32 -0.87 15.09
C ILE A 16 29.67 0.50 15.19
N GLU A 17 30.29 1.49 14.60
CA GLU A 17 29.83 2.88 14.71
C GLU A 17 29.54 3.51 13.34
N GLY A 18 28.66 4.51 13.34
CA GLY A 18 28.44 5.39 12.20
C GLY A 18 27.85 4.69 10.98
N MET A 19 28.42 4.99 9.82
CA MET A 19 27.96 4.55 8.50
C MET A 19 28.05 3.04 8.31
N GLU A 20 29.06 2.39 8.90
CA GLU A 20 29.25 0.94 8.83
C GLU A 20 28.09 0.20 9.50
N HIS A 21 27.57 0.71 10.62
CA HIS A 21 26.40 0.11 11.29
C HIS A 21 25.17 0.14 10.39
N ILE A 22 24.95 1.24 9.64
CA ILE A 22 23.83 1.35 8.70
C ILE A 22 23.94 0.27 7.61
N SER A 23 25.11 0.11 7.03
CA SER A 23 25.36 -0.89 5.96
C SER A 23 25.21 -2.33 6.45
N MET A 24 25.60 -2.60 7.72
CA MET A 24 25.46 -3.93 8.31
C MET A 24 24.03 -4.26 8.79
N ARG A 25 23.25 -3.25 9.16
CA ARG A 25 21.90 -3.39 9.71
C ARG A 25 20.91 -2.43 9.03
N PRO A 26 20.78 -2.47 7.69
CA PRO A 26 19.96 -1.52 6.94
C PRO A 26 18.49 -1.57 7.37
N GLY A 27 17.98 -2.73 7.77
CA GLY A 27 16.60 -2.91 8.23
C GLY A 27 16.19 -2.02 9.40
N MET A 28 17.13 -1.62 10.27
CA MET A 28 16.86 -0.68 11.37
C MET A 28 16.60 0.75 10.89
N TYR A 29 17.07 1.12 9.70
CA TYR A 29 17.02 2.49 9.16
C TYR A 29 16.02 2.67 8.04
N ILE A 30 15.83 1.64 7.20
CA ILE A 30 14.97 1.70 6.00
C ILE A 30 13.91 0.60 5.95
N GLY A 31 13.82 -0.23 6.99
CA GLY A 31 12.90 -1.37 7.00
C GLY A 31 13.36 -2.47 6.02
N ARG A 32 12.44 -3.00 5.24
CA ARG A 32 12.73 -4.07 4.27
C ARG A 32 13.64 -3.55 3.15
N LEU A 33 14.68 -4.28 2.77
CA LEU A 33 15.52 -3.92 1.62
C LEU A 33 14.68 -3.87 0.34
N GLY A 34 14.28 -5.02 -0.16
CA GLY A 34 13.44 -5.16 -1.37
C GLY A 34 14.11 -4.68 -2.67
N ASP A 35 13.46 -4.95 -3.79
CA ASP A 35 13.94 -4.63 -5.15
C ASP A 35 13.06 -3.59 -5.89
N GLY A 36 12.13 -2.94 -5.19
CA GLY A 36 11.24 -1.91 -5.71
C GLY A 36 9.86 -2.43 -6.16
N ARG A 37 9.60 -3.72 -6.06
CA ARG A 37 8.29 -4.29 -6.41
C ARG A 37 7.20 -3.97 -5.40
N ASN A 38 7.59 -3.67 -4.16
CA ASN A 38 6.66 -3.28 -3.11
C ASN A 38 6.88 -1.82 -2.71
N GLN A 39 5.80 -1.12 -2.47
CA GLN A 39 5.83 0.29 -2.06
C GLN A 39 6.57 0.54 -0.73
N ASP A 40 6.78 -0.52 0.08
CA ASP A 40 7.49 -0.47 1.37
C ASP A 40 8.97 -0.86 1.26
N ASP A 41 9.47 -1.11 0.06
CA ASP A 41 10.87 -1.45 -0.14
C ASP A 41 11.77 -0.26 0.19
N GLY A 42 12.94 -0.55 0.75
CA GLY A 42 13.87 0.44 1.28
C GLY A 42 14.31 1.50 0.28
N ILE A 43 14.34 1.21 -1.03
CA ILE A 43 14.67 2.22 -2.05
C ILE A 43 13.70 3.40 -2.03
N TYR A 44 12.40 3.18 -1.74
CA TYR A 44 11.42 4.27 -1.61
C TYR A 44 11.60 5.03 -0.30
N VAL A 45 12.09 4.37 0.76
CA VAL A 45 12.44 5.04 2.02
C VAL A 45 13.64 5.97 1.79
N LEU A 46 14.67 5.53 1.02
CA LEU A 46 15.80 6.40 0.64
C LEU A 46 15.34 7.65 -0.10
N LEU A 47 14.51 7.49 -1.14
CA LEU A 47 13.94 8.60 -1.89
C LEU A 47 13.16 9.55 -0.98
N LYS A 48 12.28 8.99 -0.15
CA LYS A 48 11.42 9.71 0.78
C LYS A 48 12.22 10.58 1.76
N GLU A 49 13.29 10.05 2.35
CA GLU A 49 14.12 10.79 3.32
C GLU A 49 14.76 12.05 2.69
N ILE A 50 15.10 12.01 1.39
CA ILE A 50 15.64 13.19 0.70
C ILE A 50 14.53 14.19 0.35
N ILE A 51 13.36 13.72 -0.10
CA ILE A 51 12.20 14.58 -0.37
C ILE A 51 11.72 15.25 0.94
N ASP A 52 11.64 14.50 2.06
CA ASP A 52 11.22 15.01 3.36
C ASP A 52 12.13 16.17 3.83
N ASN A 53 13.44 16.08 3.59
CA ASN A 53 14.36 17.18 3.92
C ASN A 53 14.07 18.45 3.11
N SER A 54 13.73 18.30 1.83
CA SER A 54 13.35 19.42 0.96
C SER A 54 11.99 20.02 1.34
N ILE A 55 11.05 19.20 1.76
CA ILE A 55 9.74 19.63 2.26
C ILE A 55 9.85 20.39 3.58
N ASP A 56 10.77 20.01 4.46
CA ASP A 56 11.00 20.72 5.71
C ASP A 56 11.48 22.15 5.46
N GLU A 57 12.29 22.42 4.44
CA GLU A 57 12.67 23.79 4.03
C GLU A 57 11.44 24.60 3.57
N TYR A 58 10.54 23.98 2.78
CA TYR A 58 9.28 24.62 2.40
C TYR A 58 8.40 24.93 3.62
N ALA A 59 8.29 24.01 4.57
CA ALA A 59 7.51 24.19 5.79
C ALA A 59 8.05 25.36 6.66
N MET A 60 9.35 25.64 6.56
CA MET A 60 9.99 26.81 7.17
C MET A 60 9.83 28.10 6.35
N GLY A 61 9.10 28.06 5.24
CA GLY A 61 8.82 29.20 4.36
C GLY A 61 9.88 29.46 3.28
N PHE A 62 10.79 28.52 3.04
CA PHE A 62 11.87 28.65 2.06
C PHE A 62 11.70 27.70 0.88
N GLY A 63 11.81 28.27 -0.34
CA GLY A 63 11.59 27.52 -1.58
C GLY A 63 10.10 27.30 -1.86
N LYS A 64 9.74 27.11 -3.13
CA LYS A 64 8.37 26.83 -3.58
C LYS A 64 8.32 25.72 -4.62
N GLN A 65 9.47 25.12 -4.92
CA GLN A 65 9.61 24.08 -5.90
C GLN A 65 10.64 23.06 -5.43
N ILE A 66 10.38 21.78 -5.72
CA ILE A 66 11.29 20.66 -5.55
C ILE A 66 11.31 19.91 -6.89
N LEU A 67 12.50 19.70 -7.45
CA LEU A 67 12.71 18.92 -8.66
C LEU A 67 13.16 17.51 -8.28
N ILE A 68 12.53 16.51 -8.84
CA ILE A 68 12.79 15.09 -8.58
C ILE A 68 12.95 14.41 -9.93
N ASP A 69 14.13 13.85 -10.19
CA ASP A 69 14.40 13.09 -11.41
C ASP A 69 14.86 11.69 -11.05
N ILE A 70 14.30 10.69 -11.70
CA ILE A 70 14.64 9.27 -11.55
C ILE A 70 15.06 8.75 -12.91
N GLY A 71 16.31 8.32 -13.01
CA GLY A 71 16.88 7.76 -14.21
C GLY A 71 16.51 6.27 -14.40
N GLU A 72 16.54 5.82 -15.65
CA GLU A 72 16.35 4.39 -16.00
C GLU A 72 17.44 3.50 -15.39
N ASP A 73 18.61 4.07 -15.07
CA ASP A 73 19.72 3.40 -14.38
C ASP A 73 19.50 3.25 -12.87
N GLY A 74 18.39 3.78 -12.32
CA GLY A 74 18.06 3.81 -10.92
C GLY A 74 18.69 4.97 -10.16
N SER A 75 19.35 5.92 -10.83
CA SER A 75 19.84 7.15 -10.22
C SER A 75 18.68 8.07 -9.85
N VAL A 76 18.83 8.78 -8.73
CA VAL A 76 17.86 9.73 -8.22
C VAL A 76 18.51 11.09 -8.06
N SER A 77 17.82 12.16 -8.43
CA SER A 77 18.21 13.55 -8.21
C SER A 77 17.06 14.31 -7.54
N VAL A 78 17.33 14.95 -6.41
CA VAL A 78 16.36 15.82 -5.73
C VAL A 78 16.98 17.18 -5.50
N ARG A 79 16.34 18.24 -5.99
CA ARG A 79 16.80 19.64 -5.86
C ARG A 79 15.71 20.50 -5.21
N ASP A 80 16.01 21.09 -4.06
CA ASP A 80 15.18 22.14 -3.48
C ASP A 80 15.76 23.55 -3.75
N PHE A 81 14.96 24.56 -3.49
CA PHE A 81 15.33 25.98 -3.55
C PHE A 81 15.15 26.65 -2.18
N GLY A 82 15.46 25.90 -1.11
CA GLY A 82 15.46 26.38 0.26
C GLY A 82 16.70 27.19 0.61
N ARG A 83 17.04 27.22 1.90
CA ARG A 83 18.21 27.97 2.41
C ARG A 83 19.55 27.34 2.02
N GLY A 84 19.56 26.05 1.75
CA GLY A 84 20.76 25.25 1.63
C GLY A 84 21.35 24.84 3.01
N ILE A 85 22.07 23.74 3.04
CA ILE A 85 22.84 23.30 4.22
C ILE A 85 23.93 24.33 4.50
N PRO A 86 24.19 24.74 5.75
CA PRO A 86 25.35 25.61 6.06
C PRO A 86 26.65 25.00 5.48
N LEU A 87 27.40 25.79 4.69
CA LEU A 87 28.48 25.27 3.87
C LEU A 87 29.52 24.46 4.67
N GLY A 88 29.92 24.95 5.85
CA GLY A 88 30.85 24.23 6.74
C GLY A 88 30.28 22.95 7.37
N SER A 89 29.01 22.63 7.13
CA SER A 89 28.34 21.46 7.72
C SER A 89 27.90 20.41 6.69
N VAL A 90 28.17 20.60 5.39
CA VAL A 90 27.67 19.74 4.31
C VAL A 90 28.08 18.29 4.51
N VAL A 91 29.37 18.04 4.69
CA VAL A 91 29.91 16.68 4.93
C VAL A 91 29.35 16.09 6.23
N MET A 92 29.42 16.86 7.33
CA MET A 92 28.97 16.41 8.64
C MET A 92 27.47 16.09 8.65
N ALA A 93 26.64 16.92 8.01
CA ALA A 93 25.19 16.73 7.93
C ALA A 93 24.77 15.50 7.13
N THR A 94 25.62 14.98 6.27
CA THR A 94 25.31 13.84 5.39
C THR A 94 26.09 12.55 5.71
N SER A 95 27.08 12.62 6.63
CA SER A 95 27.92 11.45 6.98
C SER A 95 28.03 11.14 8.47
N ILE A 96 27.71 12.06 9.38
CA ILE A 96 27.85 11.81 10.83
C ILE A 96 26.46 11.60 11.44
N LEU A 97 26.24 10.45 12.08
CA LEU A 97 25.00 10.12 12.77
C LEU A 97 24.67 11.14 13.88
N ASN A 98 23.40 11.28 14.17
CA ASN A 98 22.90 12.17 15.22
C ASN A 98 23.35 13.65 15.04
N THR A 99 23.59 14.06 13.80
CA THR A 99 23.94 15.42 13.42
C THR A 99 22.86 16.01 12.53
N GLY A 100 22.37 17.20 12.87
CA GLY A 100 21.36 17.90 12.07
C GLY A 100 20.83 19.15 12.77
N GLY A 101 20.32 20.10 12.00
CA GLY A 101 19.72 21.33 12.51
C GLY A 101 18.33 21.14 13.16
N LYS A 102 17.74 19.94 13.02
CA LYS A 102 16.37 19.63 13.48
C LYS A 102 16.30 19.31 14.98
N PHE A 103 17.43 19.24 15.68
CA PHE A 103 17.50 19.15 17.14
C PHE A 103 17.29 20.49 17.85
N ASP A 104 17.22 21.60 17.11
CA ASP A 104 16.91 22.93 17.65
C ASP A 104 15.44 23.28 17.34
N ASP A 105 14.57 23.22 18.35
CA ASP A 105 13.14 23.54 18.25
C ASP A 105 12.86 24.94 17.71
N LYS A 106 13.85 25.86 17.77
CA LYS A 106 13.74 27.20 17.20
C LYS A 106 13.99 27.23 15.70
N ALA A 107 14.79 26.28 15.21
CA ALA A 107 15.13 26.17 13.80
C ALA A 107 14.11 25.36 12.99
N PHE A 108 13.45 24.35 13.62
CA PHE A 108 12.47 23.49 12.96
C PHE A 108 11.34 23.09 13.93
N LYS A 109 10.22 23.80 13.90
CA LYS A 109 9.11 23.61 14.85
C LYS A 109 8.27 22.35 14.67
N LYS A 110 8.18 21.73 13.53
CA LYS A 110 7.35 20.54 13.22
C LYS A 110 7.92 19.85 11.97
N SER A 111 9.13 19.31 12.07
CA SER A 111 9.79 18.66 10.93
C SER A 111 9.28 17.23 10.76
N VAL A 112 9.37 16.75 9.53
CA VAL A 112 9.06 15.36 9.16
C VAL A 112 10.17 14.40 9.61
N GLY A 113 11.42 14.85 9.53
CA GLY A 113 12.61 14.05 9.88
C GLY A 113 13.15 14.43 11.26
N LEU A 114 12.92 13.59 12.28
CA LEU A 114 13.28 13.88 13.68
C LEU A 114 14.64 13.29 14.08
N ASN A 115 15.04 12.15 13.54
CA ASN A 115 16.13 11.35 14.09
C ASN A 115 17.53 11.73 13.59
N GLY A 116 17.67 12.66 12.63
CA GLY A 116 18.96 13.06 12.07
C GLY A 116 19.77 11.94 11.39
N VAL A 117 19.10 10.87 10.95
CA VAL A 117 19.73 9.68 10.36
C VAL A 117 19.41 9.47 8.87
N GLY A 118 18.33 10.05 8.35
CA GLY A 118 17.82 9.75 7.01
C GLY A 118 18.85 9.96 5.89
N SER A 119 19.40 11.17 5.74
CA SER A 119 20.41 11.45 4.70
C SER A 119 21.67 10.59 4.84
N LYS A 120 22.02 10.16 6.07
CA LYS A 120 23.14 9.25 6.34
C LYS A 120 22.84 7.84 5.87
N ALA A 121 21.58 7.39 6.08
CA ALA A 121 21.15 6.10 5.57
C ALA A 121 21.19 6.08 4.04
N VAL A 122 20.73 7.15 3.38
CA VAL A 122 20.83 7.26 1.91
C VAL A 122 22.29 7.21 1.46
N ASN A 123 23.17 7.97 2.10
CA ASN A 123 24.60 8.00 1.77
C ASN A 123 25.27 6.61 1.98
N ALA A 124 25.04 5.98 3.14
CA ALA A 124 25.65 4.68 3.47
C ALA A 124 25.19 3.54 2.55
N LEU A 125 23.93 3.60 2.07
CA LEU A 125 23.28 2.56 1.27
C LEU A 125 23.27 2.88 -0.23
N SER A 126 24.11 3.83 -0.68
CA SER A 126 24.27 4.21 -2.09
C SER A 126 25.67 3.87 -2.59
N GLU A 127 25.75 3.33 -3.80
CA GLU A 127 27.03 3.15 -4.49
C GLU A 127 27.66 4.48 -4.86
N GLU A 128 26.84 5.48 -5.20
CA GLU A 128 27.22 6.86 -5.40
C GLU A 128 26.27 7.80 -4.65
N PHE A 129 26.80 8.75 -3.90
CA PHE A 129 26.05 9.81 -3.26
C PHE A 129 26.76 11.16 -3.47
N TYR A 130 26.02 12.13 -3.97
CA TYR A 130 26.50 13.48 -4.21
C TYR A 130 25.57 14.48 -3.52
N VAL A 131 26.15 15.41 -2.78
CA VAL A 131 25.44 16.53 -2.18
C VAL A 131 26.09 17.84 -2.61
N CYS A 132 25.26 18.82 -2.98
CA CYS A 132 25.72 20.18 -3.25
C CYS A 132 24.78 21.16 -2.55
N SER A 133 25.33 21.99 -1.67
CA SER A 133 24.62 23.09 -1.03
C SER A 133 25.05 24.41 -1.65
N ASN A 134 24.08 25.14 -2.22
CA ASN A 134 24.28 26.49 -2.74
C ASN A 134 23.73 27.50 -1.73
N ARG A 135 24.57 28.42 -1.29
CA ARG A 135 24.20 29.42 -0.31
C ARG A 135 24.98 30.72 -0.51
N ASP A 136 24.26 31.82 -0.70
CA ASP A 136 24.80 33.19 -0.75
C ASP A 136 25.93 33.39 -1.79
N GLY A 137 25.81 32.72 -2.96
CA GLY A 137 26.77 32.80 -4.06
C GLY A 137 27.98 31.86 -3.93
N MET A 138 27.98 31.01 -2.92
CA MET A 138 28.96 29.94 -2.73
C MET A 138 28.29 28.57 -2.81
N CYS A 139 29.05 27.59 -3.24
CA CYS A 139 28.65 26.18 -3.29
C CYS A 139 29.69 25.35 -2.55
N HIS A 140 29.20 24.46 -1.67
CA HIS A 140 30.01 23.37 -1.13
C HIS A 140 29.37 22.05 -1.59
N TRP A 141 30.16 21.23 -2.28
CA TRP A 141 29.72 19.92 -2.71
C TRP A 141 30.64 18.83 -2.20
N ALA A 142 30.07 17.63 -1.99
CA ALA A 142 30.81 16.45 -1.57
C ALA A 142 30.29 15.21 -2.29
N LYS A 143 31.21 14.29 -2.62
CA LYS A 143 30.93 12.97 -3.21
C LYS A 143 31.30 11.88 -2.24
N PHE A 144 30.45 10.88 -2.15
CA PHE A 144 30.68 9.69 -1.32
C PHE A 144 30.40 8.44 -2.14
N ALA A 145 31.01 7.32 -1.73
CA ALA A 145 30.68 5.97 -2.16
C ALA A 145 30.49 5.11 -0.91
N LYS A 146 29.30 4.50 -0.77
CA LYS A 146 28.95 3.63 0.38
C LYS A 146 29.28 4.28 1.73
N GLY A 147 28.94 5.57 1.87
CA GLY A 147 29.19 6.35 3.08
C GLY A 147 30.60 6.92 3.26
N VAL A 148 31.55 6.56 2.39
CA VAL A 148 32.94 7.03 2.46
C VAL A 148 33.12 8.28 1.61
N LEU A 149 33.66 9.36 2.19
CA LEU A 149 33.95 10.60 1.47
C LEU A 149 35.06 10.35 0.44
N ILE A 150 34.80 10.67 -0.81
CA ILE A 150 35.76 10.56 -1.93
C ILE A 150 36.35 11.91 -2.26
N GLU A 151 35.53 12.95 -2.36
CA GLU A 151 35.97 14.28 -2.76
C GLU A 151 35.02 15.34 -2.22
N GLU A 152 35.53 16.49 -1.85
CA GLU A 152 34.75 17.67 -1.51
C GLU A 152 35.41 18.94 -2.05
N LYS A 153 34.61 19.96 -2.32
CA LYS A 153 35.11 21.26 -2.78
C LYS A 153 34.14 22.37 -2.47
N GLU A 154 34.71 23.51 -2.13
CA GLU A 154 34.01 24.78 -2.02
C GLU A 154 34.37 25.71 -3.15
N GLU A 155 33.40 26.33 -3.81
CA GLU A 155 33.61 27.24 -4.93
C GLU A 155 32.48 28.26 -5.07
N SER A 156 32.73 29.33 -5.84
CA SER A 156 31.68 30.32 -6.13
C SER A 156 30.69 29.78 -7.15
N THR A 157 29.40 30.12 -6.97
CA THR A 157 28.32 29.68 -7.87
C THR A 157 27.37 30.82 -8.21
N LYS A 158 26.69 30.67 -9.37
CA LYS A 158 25.57 31.50 -9.77
C LYS A 158 24.21 30.84 -9.53
N GLU A 159 24.23 29.60 -9.07
CA GLU A 159 23.03 28.85 -8.75
C GLU A 159 22.26 29.50 -7.60
N LYS A 160 20.91 29.33 -7.64
CA LYS A 160 20.06 29.78 -6.55
C LYS A 160 20.34 28.97 -5.27
N ASN A 161 20.14 29.57 -4.12
CA ASN A 161 20.22 28.88 -2.84
C ASN A 161 19.36 27.61 -2.83
N GLY A 162 19.80 26.62 -2.05
CA GLY A 162 19.11 25.35 -1.83
C GLY A 162 20.07 24.17 -1.90
N THR A 163 19.55 22.95 -1.81
CA THR A 163 20.30 21.72 -1.77
C THR A 163 19.99 20.82 -2.98
N LEU A 164 21.02 20.26 -3.59
CA LEU A 164 20.92 19.20 -4.58
C LEU A 164 21.52 17.95 -3.99
N ILE A 165 20.76 16.85 -3.99
CA ILE A 165 21.24 15.52 -3.67
C ILE A 165 21.02 14.61 -4.86
N ARG A 166 22.06 13.86 -5.24
CA ARG A 166 21.99 12.76 -6.21
C ARG A 166 22.51 11.50 -5.56
N PHE A 167 21.83 10.39 -5.81
CA PHE A 167 22.27 9.10 -5.29
C PHE A 167 21.84 7.96 -6.19
N THR A 168 22.56 6.85 -6.13
CA THR A 168 22.20 5.58 -6.76
C THR A 168 22.25 4.52 -5.67
N PRO A 169 21.13 3.83 -5.34
CA PRO A 169 21.13 2.76 -4.36
C PRO A 169 22.16 1.66 -4.69
N ASP A 170 22.81 1.10 -3.67
CA ASP A 170 23.86 0.10 -3.85
C ASP A 170 23.32 -1.23 -4.37
N ARG A 171 23.70 -1.62 -5.60
CA ARG A 171 23.27 -2.87 -6.25
C ARG A 171 23.73 -4.13 -5.53
N GLU A 172 24.78 -4.09 -4.73
CA GLU A 172 25.18 -5.22 -3.89
C GLU A 172 24.15 -5.50 -2.79
N MET A 173 23.43 -4.46 -2.33
CA MET A 173 22.40 -4.57 -1.29
C MET A 173 21.00 -4.79 -1.86
N PHE A 174 20.61 -4.02 -2.89
CA PHE A 174 19.27 -4.00 -3.44
C PHE A 174 19.09 -4.90 -4.68
N GLY A 175 20.17 -5.53 -5.17
CA GLY A 175 20.15 -6.38 -6.36
C GLY A 175 19.74 -5.61 -7.63
N ASN A 176 18.97 -6.24 -8.49
CA ASN A 176 18.41 -5.61 -9.68
C ASN A 176 17.14 -4.83 -9.34
N PHE A 177 17.29 -3.77 -8.57
CA PHE A 177 16.19 -2.91 -8.20
C PHE A 177 15.73 -2.02 -9.36
N ALA A 178 14.46 -1.64 -9.34
CA ALA A 178 13.88 -0.61 -10.19
C ALA A 178 12.82 0.18 -9.44
N PHE A 179 12.80 1.50 -9.61
CA PHE A 179 11.71 2.32 -9.10
C PHE A 179 10.46 2.12 -9.94
N ASN A 180 9.35 1.72 -9.31
CA ASN A 180 8.04 1.81 -9.94
C ASN A 180 7.58 3.26 -9.88
N LEU A 181 7.47 3.91 -11.04
CA LEU A 181 7.14 5.33 -11.12
C LEU A 181 5.73 5.63 -10.60
N ASP A 182 4.77 4.69 -10.68
CA ASP A 182 3.43 4.88 -10.10
C ASP A 182 3.51 5.09 -8.58
N TYR A 183 4.37 4.33 -7.87
CA TYR A 183 4.56 4.52 -6.42
C TYR A 183 5.21 5.84 -6.07
N VAL A 184 6.13 6.30 -6.92
CA VAL A 184 6.78 7.59 -6.74
C VAL A 184 5.79 8.73 -7.03
N GLU A 185 4.99 8.59 -8.07
CA GLU A 185 3.94 9.56 -8.42
C GLU A 185 2.92 9.69 -7.30
N ASP A 186 2.39 8.58 -6.77
CA ASP A 186 1.50 8.58 -5.60
C ASP A 186 2.12 9.29 -4.38
N MET A 187 3.42 9.06 -4.14
CA MET A 187 4.15 9.74 -3.06
C MET A 187 4.20 11.25 -3.30
N VAL A 188 4.56 11.67 -4.51
CA VAL A 188 4.68 13.09 -4.89
C VAL A 188 3.31 13.79 -4.87
N LYS A 189 2.26 13.15 -5.37
CA LYS A 189 0.87 13.64 -5.30
C LYS A 189 0.46 13.87 -3.84
N ASN A 190 0.66 12.89 -2.96
CA ASN A 190 0.34 13.02 -1.54
C ASN A 190 1.04 14.23 -0.89
N TYR A 191 2.31 14.43 -1.17
CA TYR A 191 3.02 15.62 -0.68
C TYR A 191 2.45 16.92 -1.23
N SER A 192 2.02 16.96 -2.49
CA SER A 192 1.42 18.15 -3.08
C SER A 192 0.11 18.54 -2.38
N TYR A 193 -0.71 17.57 -1.96
CA TYR A 193 -1.93 17.82 -1.19
C TYR A 193 -1.67 18.27 0.25
N LEU A 194 -0.62 17.74 0.87
CA LEU A 194 -0.27 18.08 2.25
C LEU A 194 0.45 19.42 2.38
N LYS A 195 1.00 19.93 1.28
CA LYS A 195 1.80 21.18 1.24
C LYS A 195 1.24 22.13 0.19
N LYS A 196 0.10 22.73 0.50
CA LYS A 196 -0.62 23.70 -0.38
C LYS A 196 0.36 24.72 -0.97
N GLY A 197 0.36 24.86 -2.29
CA GLY A 197 1.18 25.84 -3.01
C GLY A 197 2.63 25.43 -3.29
N LEU A 198 3.12 24.30 -2.76
CA LEU A 198 4.39 23.70 -3.16
C LEU A 198 4.23 23.05 -4.54
N THR A 199 5.19 23.29 -5.43
CA THR A 199 5.29 22.59 -6.72
C THR A 199 6.34 21.50 -6.61
N LEU A 200 5.94 20.25 -6.82
CA LEU A 200 6.84 19.11 -6.96
C LEU A 200 6.89 18.74 -8.46
N THR A 201 8.09 18.65 -9.01
CA THR A 201 8.28 18.27 -10.41
C THR A 201 8.94 16.91 -10.46
N LEU A 202 8.24 15.90 -10.95
CA LEU A 202 8.76 14.54 -11.13
C LEU A 202 9.01 14.28 -12.61
N ASN A 203 10.25 14.01 -13.01
CA ASN A 203 10.64 13.76 -14.41
C ASN A 203 10.04 14.78 -15.40
N GLY A 204 9.99 16.06 -15.02
CA GLY A 204 9.45 17.15 -15.82
C GLY A 204 7.94 17.39 -15.68
N THR A 205 7.18 16.51 -15.02
CA THR A 205 5.75 16.68 -14.76
C THR A 205 5.53 17.40 -13.43
N ASN A 206 4.70 18.46 -13.43
CA ASN A 206 4.43 19.26 -12.24
C ASN A 206 3.19 18.77 -11.48
N TYR A 207 3.35 18.61 -10.17
CA TYR A 207 2.28 18.30 -9.20
C TYR A 207 2.15 19.44 -8.22
N LYS A 208 0.96 20.01 -8.11
CA LYS A 208 0.66 21.13 -7.21
C LYS A 208 -0.82 21.12 -6.84
N SER A 209 -1.12 21.28 -5.58
CA SER A 209 -2.48 21.46 -5.09
C SER A 209 -2.65 22.87 -4.50
N GLU A 210 -3.78 23.50 -4.81
CA GLU A 210 -4.17 24.80 -4.24
C GLU A 210 -5.11 24.65 -3.03
N ASN A 211 -5.90 23.54 -3.01
CA ASN A 211 -6.89 23.31 -1.96
C ASN A 211 -6.49 22.19 -0.97
N GLY A 212 -5.31 21.58 -1.14
CA GLY A 212 -4.76 20.62 -0.20
C GLY A 212 -5.56 19.33 -0.09
N LEU A 213 -5.94 18.93 1.12
CA LEU A 213 -6.72 17.71 1.37
C LEU A 213 -8.09 17.69 0.66
N ALA A 214 -8.66 18.85 0.33
CA ALA A 214 -9.90 18.91 -0.43
C ALA A 214 -9.72 18.42 -1.88
N ASP A 215 -8.55 18.72 -2.49
CA ASP A 215 -8.22 18.19 -3.81
C ASP A 215 -7.97 16.68 -3.76
N LEU A 216 -7.27 16.18 -2.72
CA LEU A 216 -7.08 14.75 -2.50
C LEU A 216 -8.42 14.00 -2.37
N VAL A 217 -9.33 14.52 -1.54
CA VAL A 217 -10.66 13.87 -1.38
C VAL A 217 -11.45 13.91 -2.68
N LYS A 218 -11.35 15.00 -3.45
CA LYS A 218 -11.98 15.11 -4.77
C LYS A 218 -11.43 14.09 -5.77
N GLU A 219 -10.12 13.85 -5.76
CA GLU A 219 -9.50 12.82 -6.62
C GLU A 219 -9.88 11.40 -6.19
N ASN A 220 -10.07 11.18 -4.89
CA ASN A 220 -10.50 9.89 -4.32
C ASN A 220 -12.01 9.61 -4.48
N LEU A 221 -12.80 10.50 -5.11
CA LEU A 221 -14.21 10.26 -5.37
C LEU A 221 -14.39 9.35 -6.59
N SER A 222 -14.89 8.15 -6.39
CA SER A 222 -15.24 7.20 -7.47
C SER A 222 -16.57 7.53 -8.16
N GLU A 223 -17.36 8.38 -7.54
CA GLU A 223 -18.69 8.80 -8.00
C GLU A 223 -18.95 10.24 -7.54
N ALA A 224 -20.00 10.85 -8.11
CA ALA A 224 -20.42 12.16 -7.65
C ALA A 224 -20.74 12.17 -6.14
N PRO A 225 -20.17 13.10 -5.37
CA PRO A 225 -20.46 13.21 -3.95
C PRO A 225 -21.93 13.61 -3.73
N LEU A 226 -22.55 13.08 -2.68
CA LEU A 226 -23.93 13.39 -2.33
C LEU A 226 -24.12 14.85 -1.91
N TYR A 227 -23.06 15.49 -1.44
CA TYR A 227 -22.98 16.90 -1.07
C TYR A 227 -21.52 17.39 -1.20
N PRO A 228 -21.30 18.71 -1.33
CA PRO A 228 -19.95 19.26 -1.41
C PRO A 228 -19.10 18.84 -0.21
N PRO A 229 -17.80 18.50 -0.39
CA PRO A 229 -16.94 18.09 0.70
C PRO A 229 -16.94 19.10 1.85
N ILE A 230 -17.14 18.61 3.06
CA ILE A 230 -17.03 19.36 4.31
C ILE A 230 -15.54 19.48 4.63
N HIS A 231 -15.04 20.70 4.75
CA HIS A 231 -13.65 20.99 5.08
C HIS A 231 -13.57 21.63 6.46
N LEU A 232 -12.86 21.01 7.39
CA LEU A 232 -12.68 21.44 8.77
C LEU A 232 -11.20 21.65 9.05
N GLU A 233 -10.81 22.86 9.40
CA GLU A 233 -9.43 23.23 9.71
C GLU A 233 -9.29 23.63 11.18
N GLY A 234 -8.26 23.11 11.86
CA GLY A 234 -7.85 23.46 13.22
C GLY A 234 -6.34 23.72 13.29
N GLU A 235 -5.81 24.00 14.48
CA GLU A 235 -4.39 24.37 14.65
C GLU A 235 -3.44 23.24 14.22
N ASP A 236 -3.73 22.00 14.61
CA ASP A 236 -2.90 20.80 14.34
C ASP A 236 -3.69 19.67 13.69
N ILE A 237 -4.84 19.99 13.09
CA ILE A 237 -5.73 19.03 12.46
C ILE A 237 -6.44 19.63 11.26
N GLU A 238 -6.47 18.90 10.18
CA GLU A 238 -7.26 19.21 8.98
C GLU A 238 -8.04 17.95 8.58
N ILE A 239 -9.32 18.12 8.29
CA ILE A 239 -10.25 17.05 7.94
C ILE A 239 -11.09 17.46 6.74
N VAL A 240 -11.22 16.56 5.78
CA VAL A 240 -12.17 16.70 4.68
C VAL A 240 -12.99 15.43 4.58
N ILE A 241 -14.33 15.56 4.49
CA ILE A 241 -15.24 14.43 4.36
C ILE A 241 -16.38 14.72 3.37
N SER A 242 -16.80 13.70 2.64
CA SER A 242 -18.05 13.66 1.90
C SER A 242 -18.61 12.24 1.93
N HIS A 243 -19.84 12.04 1.42
CA HIS A 243 -20.42 10.72 1.20
C HIS A 243 -20.69 10.50 -0.29
N THR A 244 -20.58 9.25 -0.71
CA THR A 244 -20.95 8.76 -2.04
C THR A 244 -21.95 7.60 -1.90
N ASN A 245 -22.39 7.05 -3.02
CA ASN A 245 -23.20 5.82 -3.00
C ASN A 245 -22.34 4.54 -3.02
N SER A 246 -21.02 4.67 -3.05
CA SER A 246 -20.11 3.53 -2.99
C SER A 246 -20.20 2.78 -1.65
N TYR A 247 -19.75 1.52 -1.66
CA TYR A 247 -19.70 0.69 -0.46
C TYR A 247 -18.39 0.88 0.30
N GLY A 248 -18.49 0.72 1.63
CA GLY A 248 -17.34 0.88 2.53
C GLY A 248 -17.00 2.33 2.80
N GLU A 249 -15.76 2.58 3.20
CA GLU A 249 -15.20 3.90 3.46
C GLU A 249 -13.87 4.06 2.75
N ASN A 250 -13.56 5.26 2.25
CA ASN A 250 -12.27 5.61 1.68
C ASN A 250 -11.70 6.79 2.46
N ILE A 251 -10.84 6.52 3.44
CA ILE A 251 -10.27 7.55 4.32
C ILE A 251 -8.75 7.49 4.25
N SER A 252 -8.15 8.54 3.70
CA SER A 252 -6.71 8.76 3.73
C SER A 252 -6.30 9.38 5.06
N SER A 253 -5.17 8.94 5.64
CA SER A 253 -4.72 9.45 6.93
C SER A 253 -3.25 9.83 6.93
N PHE A 254 -2.93 10.97 7.58
CA PHE A 254 -1.61 11.56 7.56
C PHE A 254 -1.20 12.06 8.94
N VAL A 255 0.08 11.93 9.24
CA VAL A 255 0.72 12.46 10.46
C VAL A 255 2.01 13.18 10.08
N ASN A 256 2.12 14.46 10.38
CA ASN A 256 3.29 15.30 10.06
C ASN A 256 3.68 15.24 8.57
N GLY A 257 2.71 15.06 7.67
CA GLY A 257 2.96 14.92 6.23
C GLY A 257 3.33 13.50 5.77
N GLN A 258 3.31 12.50 6.67
CA GLN A 258 3.52 11.10 6.34
C GLN A 258 2.19 10.39 6.08
N ASN A 259 2.10 9.68 4.97
CA ASN A 259 0.93 8.84 4.68
C ASN A 259 0.94 7.60 5.58
N THR A 260 -0.06 7.48 6.44
CA THR A 260 -0.23 6.36 7.36
C THR A 260 -1.25 5.38 6.79
N ARG A 261 -0.84 4.60 5.78
CA ARG A 261 -1.73 3.65 5.06
C ARG A 261 -2.42 2.64 5.97
N ASP A 262 -1.72 2.18 6.98
CA ASP A 262 -2.23 1.22 7.96
C ASP A 262 -2.95 1.95 9.13
N GLY A 263 -3.15 3.26 8.99
CA GLY A 263 -3.86 4.08 9.95
C GLY A 263 -3.10 4.31 11.24
N GLY A 264 -3.75 4.00 12.36
CA GLY A 264 -3.23 4.20 13.70
C GLY A 264 -4.24 4.90 14.60
N THR A 265 -3.77 5.40 15.75
CA THR A 265 -4.62 5.98 16.80
C THR A 265 -5.48 7.16 16.30
N HIS A 266 -4.96 8.01 15.40
CA HIS A 266 -5.67 9.16 14.85
C HIS A 266 -6.81 8.76 13.90
N LEU A 267 -6.59 7.76 13.03
CA LEU A 267 -7.65 7.27 12.12
C LEU A 267 -8.74 6.56 12.91
N ALA A 268 -8.38 5.75 13.92
CA ALA A 268 -9.33 5.12 14.80
C ALA A 268 -10.19 6.15 15.56
N ALA A 269 -9.54 7.20 16.09
CA ALA A 269 -10.22 8.32 16.74
C ALA A 269 -11.17 9.07 15.80
N PHE A 270 -10.75 9.29 14.55
CA PHE A 270 -11.56 9.96 13.54
C PHE A 270 -12.82 9.18 13.18
N ARG A 271 -12.68 7.87 12.96
CA ARG A 271 -13.81 6.96 12.71
C ARG A 271 -14.83 6.97 13.86
N GLU A 272 -14.32 6.95 15.10
CA GLU A 272 -15.14 7.06 16.31
C GLU A 272 -15.84 8.42 16.39
N ALA A 273 -15.11 9.50 16.17
CA ALA A 273 -15.58 10.86 16.28
C ALA A 273 -16.75 11.17 15.32
N ILE A 274 -16.63 10.75 14.03
CA ILE A 274 -17.70 10.92 13.05
C ILE A 274 -18.98 10.22 13.52
N ALA A 275 -18.87 8.95 13.86
CA ALA A 275 -20.04 8.15 14.26
C ALA A 275 -20.70 8.72 15.52
N LYS A 276 -19.90 9.12 16.51
CA LYS A 276 -20.39 9.73 17.75
C LYS A 276 -21.08 11.06 17.48
N THR A 277 -20.46 11.96 16.73
CA THR A 277 -21.01 13.28 16.43
C THR A 277 -22.33 13.19 15.67
N LEU A 278 -22.44 12.30 14.67
CA LEU A 278 -23.67 12.11 13.92
C LEU A 278 -24.79 11.51 14.80
N ARG A 279 -24.49 10.56 15.68
CA ARG A 279 -25.45 10.02 16.67
C ARG A 279 -25.98 11.12 17.60
N ASP A 280 -25.08 11.93 18.14
CA ASP A 280 -25.42 13.00 19.08
C ASP A 280 -26.24 14.10 18.37
N PHE A 281 -25.86 14.46 17.13
CA PHE A 281 -26.57 15.45 16.32
C PHE A 281 -28.01 15.00 15.98
N PHE A 282 -28.18 13.78 15.48
CA PHE A 282 -29.50 13.24 15.13
C PHE A 282 -30.28 12.71 16.33
N LYS A 283 -29.66 12.60 17.51
CA LYS A 283 -30.21 11.97 18.73
C LYS A 283 -30.76 10.56 18.47
N LYS A 284 -30.03 9.78 17.69
CA LYS A 284 -30.36 8.41 17.28
C LYS A 284 -29.19 7.48 17.50
N ASN A 285 -29.49 6.25 17.91
CA ASN A 285 -28.46 5.24 18.14
C ASN A 285 -28.19 4.44 16.84
N TYR A 286 -27.61 5.10 15.83
CA TYR A 286 -27.13 4.45 14.61
C TYR A 286 -25.90 3.60 14.90
N GLU A 287 -25.70 2.50 14.17
CA GLU A 287 -24.44 1.78 14.22
C GLU A 287 -23.30 2.61 13.62
N ALA A 288 -22.07 2.43 14.15
CA ALA A 288 -20.94 3.20 13.68
C ALA A 288 -20.61 2.93 12.19
N ALA A 289 -20.81 1.69 11.75
CA ALA A 289 -20.64 1.30 10.36
C ALA A 289 -21.63 2.01 9.43
N ASP A 290 -22.90 2.16 9.85
CA ASP A 290 -23.92 2.84 9.06
C ASP A 290 -23.59 4.33 8.87
N CYS A 291 -23.03 4.97 9.93
CA CYS A 291 -22.60 6.38 9.86
C CYS A 291 -21.40 6.59 8.92
N ARG A 292 -20.60 5.57 8.67
CA ARG A 292 -19.41 5.66 7.83
C ARG A 292 -19.58 5.07 6.42
N GLN A 293 -20.73 4.48 6.14
CA GLN A 293 -21.00 3.88 4.83
C GLN A 293 -20.98 4.92 3.72
N GLY A 294 -20.07 4.73 2.74
CA GLY A 294 -19.90 5.62 1.61
C GLY A 294 -19.09 6.89 1.92
N ILE A 295 -18.42 6.99 3.08
CA ILE A 295 -17.52 8.10 3.37
C ILE A 295 -16.30 8.06 2.46
N VAL A 296 -16.01 9.20 1.82
CA VAL A 296 -14.72 9.52 1.23
C VAL A 296 -14.15 10.71 1.99
N GLY A 297 -12.95 10.57 2.54
CA GLY A 297 -12.40 11.61 3.41
C GLY A 297 -10.89 11.52 3.61
N ALA A 298 -10.37 12.52 4.29
CA ALA A 298 -8.97 12.57 4.70
C ALA A 298 -8.84 13.24 6.07
N ILE A 299 -7.88 12.78 6.85
CA ILE A 299 -7.44 13.40 8.10
C ILE A 299 -5.94 13.61 8.09
N SER A 300 -5.49 14.81 8.44
CA SER A 300 -4.09 15.13 8.66
C SER A 300 -3.94 15.75 10.05
N ILE A 301 -3.02 15.22 10.86
CA ILE A 301 -2.68 15.76 12.17
C ILE A 301 -1.20 16.08 12.28
N GLN A 302 -0.86 17.02 13.15
CA GLN A 302 0.52 17.37 13.48
C GLN A 302 0.77 17.06 14.96
N ILE A 303 1.77 16.21 15.22
CA ILE A 303 2.12 15.72 16.55
C ILE A 303 3.59 16.05 16.81
N GLN A 304 3.93 16.39 18.06
CA GLN A 304 5.32 16.49 18.46
C GLN A 304 5.87 15.10 18.74
N GLU A 305 7.02 14.78 18.12
CA GLU A 305 7.72 13.49 18.29
C GLU A 305 6.83 12.25 18.11
N PRO A 306 6.22 12.04 16.92
CA PRO A 306 5.35 10.91 16.70
C PRO A 306 6.10 9.57 16.76
N HIS A 307 5.53 8.61 17.48
CA HIS A 307 6.00 7.23 17.49
C HIS A 307 5.19 6.40 16.49
N PHE A 308 5.90 5.78 15.54
CA PHE A 308 5.32 4.86 14.57
C PHE A 308 5.65 3.41 14.92
N GLU A 309 4.81 2.46 14.55
CA GLU A 309 5.05 1.03 14.81
C GLU A 309 6.24 0.46 14.02
N SER A 310 6.61 1.11 12.91
CA SER A 310 7.75 0.71 12.06
C SER A 310 8.49 1.92 11.50
N GLN A 311 9.72 1.71 11.04
CA GLN A 311 10.53 2.75 10.40
C GLN A 311 9.93 3.25 9.07
N THR A 312 9.10 2.46 8.40
CA THR A 312 8.35 2.87 7.20
C THR A 312 7.29 3.93 7.48
N LYS A 313 6.97 4.17 8.78
CA LYS A 313 6.05 5.20 9.27
C LYS A 313 4.61 5.08 8.74
N ILE A 314 4.19 3.86 8.39
CA ILE A 314 2.86 3.59 7.79
C ILE A 314 1.72 3.51 8.81
N LYS A 315 2.04 3.37 10.11
CA LYS A 315 1.04 3.27 11.18
C LYS A 315 1.47 4.05 12.42
N LEU A 316 0.59 4.93 12.91
CA LEU A 316 0.84 5.72 14.11
C LEU A 316 0.54 4.93 15.38
N GLY A 317 1.54 4.84 16.28
CA GLY A 317 1.43 4.23 17.60
C GLY A 317 1.24 5.21 18.75
N SER A 318 1.54 6.52 18.57
CA SER A 318 1.43 7.53 19.63
C SER A 318 0.04 7.57 20.25
N THR A 319 0.00 7.76 21.57
CA THR A 319 -1.26 7.92 22.32
C THR A 319 -1.62 9.39 22.54
N TYR A 320 -0.62 10.27 22.67
CA TYR A 320 -0.78 11.69 23.00
C TYR A 320 -0.31 12.59 21.84
N MET A 321 -0.82 13.83 21.81
CA MET A 321 -0.40 14.86 20.84
C MET A 321 1.05 15.30 21.06
N TRP A 322 1.53 15.21 22.29
CA TRP A 322 2.92 15.41 22.68
C TRP A 322 3.19 14.72 24.03
N GLU A 323 4.42 14.31 24.23
CA GLU A 323 4.90 13.71 25.48
C GLU A 323 6.33 14.17 25.72
N LYS A 324 6.61 14.64 26.94
CA LYS A 324 7.95 15.10 27.33
C LYS A 324 8.71 14.00 28.08
N PRO A 325 10.05 14.01 28.06
CA PRO A 325 10.86 13.04 28.80
C PRO A 325 10.60 13.00 30.31
N ASN A 326 10.02 14.05 30.88
CA ASN A 326 9.64 14.11 32.29
C ASN A 326 8.29 13.43 32.60
N GLY A 327 7.63 12.84 31.61
CA GLY A 327 6.33 12.18 31.74
C GLY A 327 5.11 13.12 31.66
N GLU A 328 5.33 14.41 31.35
CA GLU A 328 4.23 15.34 31.09
C GLU A 328 3.66 15.10 29.70
N THR A 329 2.34 14.94 29.58
CA THR A 329 1.66 14.63 28.32
C THR A 329 0.66 15.70 27.93
N GLY A 330 0.44 15.85 26.64
CA GLY A 330 -0.68 16.59 26.08
C GLY A 330 -2.00 15.84 26.14
N PRO A 331 -3.04 16.35 25.48
CA PRO A 331 -4.28 15.60 25.33
C PRO A 331 -4.02 14.30 24.57
N SER A 332 -4.81 13.25 24.87
CA SER A 332 -4.74 12.06 24.03
C SER A 332 -5.22 12.39 22.62
N ILE A 333 -4.63 11.75 21.61
CA ILE A 333 -5.03 11.89 20.20
C ILE A 333 -6.53 11.61 20.06
N ARG A 334 -7.02 10.58 20.74
CA ARG A 334 -8.44 10.24 20.75
C ARG A 334 -9.31 11.39 21.26
N THR A 335 -8.95 12.01 22.38
CA THR A 335 -9.69 13.15 22.95
C THR A 335 -9.61 14.34 22.01
N TYR A 336 -8.41 14.67 21.53
CA TYR A 336 -8.19 15.82 20.66
C TYR A 336 -9.02 15.75 19.38
N VAL A 337 -8.97 14.61 18.68
CA VAL A 337 -9.73 14.39 17.44
C VAL A 337 -11.24 14.37 17.70
N ASN A 338 -11.69 13.67 18.77
CA ASN A 338 -13.11 13.63 19.12
C ASN A 338 -13.68 15.02 19.44
N ASP A 339 -12.98 15.82 20.23
CA ASP A 339 -13.44 17.16 20.64
C ASP A 339 -13.47 18.11 19.44
N PHE A 340 -12.46 18.04 18.57
CA PHE A 340 -12.41 18.85 17.36
C PHE A 340 -13.57 18.51 16.41
N VAL A 341 -13.77 17.22 16.10
CA VAL A 341 -14.84 16.77 15.20
C VAL A 341 -16.22 17.07 15.80
N ALA A 342 -16.42 16.76 17.08
CA ALA A 342 -17.69 16.99 17.76
C ALA A 342 -18.11 18.47 17.67
N LYS A 343 -17.16 19.40 17.84
CA LYS A 343 -17.45 20.82 17.74
C LYS A 343 -17.60 21.27 16.28
N SER A 344 -16.58 21.02 15.45
CA SER A 344 -16.51 21.62 14.12
C SER A 344 -17.55 21.04 13.16
N LEU A 345 -17.81 19.73 13.25
CA LEU A 345 -18.83 19.08 12.41
C LEU A 345 -20.24 19.44 12.86
N ASP A 346 -20.53 19.50 14.17
CA ASP A 346 -21.84 19.94 14.68
C ASP A 346 -22.12 21.37 14.26
N ASP A 347 -21.16 22.30 14.43
CA ASP A 347 -21.28 23.69 14.00
C ASP A 347 -21.53 23.78 12.49
N TYR A 348 -20.78 23.02 11.68
CA TYR A 348 -20.94 22.99 10.23
C TYR A 348 -22.35 22.50 9.82
N LEU A 349 -22.85 21.41 10.41
CA LEU A 349 -24.17 20.87 10.12
C LEU A 349 -25.31 21.80 10.54
N ARG A 350 -25.13 22.61 11.60
CA ARG A 350 -26.10 23.64 12.00
C ARG A 350 -26.19 24.80 11.03
N ILE A 351 -25.07 25.14 10.40
CA ILE A 351 -25.00 26.21 9.39
C ILE A 351 -25.56 25.70 8.05
N HIS A 352 -25.14 24.51 7.61
CA HIS A 352 -25.48 23.91 6.32
C HIS A 352 -26.63 22.91 6.42
N LYS A 353 -27.81 23.43 6.75
CA LYS A 353 -28.99 22.60 7.00
C LYS A 353 -29.45 21.80 5.78
N GLU A 354 -29.09 22.22 4.59
CA GLU A 354 -29.40 21.57 3.32
C GLU A 354 -28.79 20.17 3.19
N ILE A 355 -27.61 19.93 3.77
CA ILE A 355 -26.93 18.63 3.70
C ILE A 355 -27.40 17.64 4.77
N VAL A 356 -28.01 18.12 5.86
CA VAL A 356 -28.42 17.29 7.00
C VAL A 356 -29.37 16.16 6.60
N PRO A 357 -30.46 16.42 5.82
CA PRO A 357 -31.36 15.34 5.39
C PRO A 357 -30.65 14.33 4.48
N ILE A 358 -29.68 14.76 3.65
CA ILE A 358 -28.96 13.87 2.75
C ILE A 358 -28.10 12.87 3.56
N ILE A 359 -27.39 13.36 4.58
CA ILE A 359 -26.60 12.50 5.47
C ILE A 359 -27.50 11.53 6.24
N GLU A 360 -28.62 12.03 6.80
CA GLU A 360 -29.53 11.18 7.56
C GLU A 360 -30.19 10.09 6.70
N GLU A 361 -30.57 10.41 5.47
CA GLU A 361 -31.13 9.46 4.51
C GLU A 361 -30.10 8.38 4.17
N LYS A 362 -28.85 8.77 3.88
CA LYS A 362 -27.75 7.83 3.62
C LYS A 362 -27.52 6.86 4.78
N ILE A 363 -27.51 7.36 6.02
CA ILE A 363 -27.37 6.51 7.22
C ILE A 363 -28.55 5.53 7.36
N LYS A 364 -29.76 5.98 7.12
CA LYS A 364 -30.98 5.13 7.19
C LYS A 364 -30.98 4.04 6.11
N GLU A 365 -30.53 4.37 4.90
CA GLU A 365 -30.37 3.40 3.82
C GLU A 365 -29.34 2.33 4.20
N ALA A 366 -28.18 2.75 4.72
CA ALA A 366 -27.13 1.85 5.17
C ALA A 366 -27.63 0.93 6.32
N GLN A 367 -28.33 1.48 7.30
CA GLN A 367 -28.94 0.70 8.39
C GLN A 367 -29.92 -0.34 7.85
N LYS A 368 -30.85 0.06 6.98
CA LYS A 368 -31.83 -0.84 6.39
C LYS A 368 -31.16 -1.98 5.62
N GLU A 369 -30.20 -1.64 4.79
CA GLU A 369 -29.44 -2.65 4.01
C GLU A 369 -28.71 -3.62 4.93
N ARG A 370 -28.00 -3.13 5.97
CA ARG A 370 -27.29 -3.96 6.95
C ARG A 370 -28.26 -4.92 7.68
N GLU A 371 -29.40 -4.42 8.14
CA GLU A 371 -30.41 -5.24 8.84
C GLU A 371 -30.98 -6.34 7.93
N GLU A 372 -31.26 -6.02 6.66
CA GLU A 372 -31.73 -7.01 5.66
C GLU A 372 -30.65 -8.08 5.41
N ILE A 373 -29.38 -7.68 5.24
CA ILE A 373 -28.24 -8.59 5.02
C ILE A 373 -28.01 -9.46 6.24
N ALA A 374 -28.03 -8.90 7.46
CA ALA A 374 -27.86 -9.66 8.70
C ALA A 374 -28.97 -10.73 8.85
N GLY A 375 -30.19 -10.39 8.46
CA GLY A 375 -31.30 -11.35 8.42
C GLY A 375 -31.07 -12.53 7.45
N ILE A 376 -30.50 -12.25 6.28
CA ILE A 376 -30.16 -13.26 5.26
C ILE A 376 -29.01 -14.14 5.77
N GLN A 377 -27.95 -13.55 6.28
CA GLN A 377 -26.77 -14.26 6.81
C GLN A 377 -27.13 -15.16 7.98
N LYS A 378 -27.97 -14.68 8.91
CA LYS A 378 -28.47 -15.50 10.02
C LYS A 378 -29.19 -16.76 9.53
N LYS A 379 -30.09 -16.63 8.55
CA LYS A 379 -30.80 -17.77 7.95
C LYS A 379 -29.83 -18.73 7.25
N THR A 380 -28.81 -18.22 6.57
CA THR A 380 -27.79 -19.00 5.89
C THR A 380 -26.89 -19.74 6.89
N ARG A 381 -26.45 -19.07 7.97
CA ARG A 381 -25.67 -19.71 9.06
C ARG A 381 -26.46 -20.84 9.75
N GLU A 382 -27.78 -20.66 9.96
CA GLU A 382 -28.64 -21.70 10.54
C GLU A 382 -28.79 -22.91 9.60
N LYS A 383 -28.88 -22.69 8.28
CA LYS A 383 -28.85 -23.75 7.27
C LYS A 383 -27.50 -24.45 7.21
N ASN A 384 -26.39 -23.69 7.25
CA ASN A 384 -25.03 -24.22 7.14
C ASN A 384 -24.58 -24.99 8.39
N LYS A 385 -25.06 -24.64 9.57
CA LYS A 385 -24.85 -25.45 10.79
C LYS A 385 -25.42 -26.86 10.69
N LYS A 386 -26.43 -27.06 9.84
CA LYS A 386 -27.06 -28.38 9.55
C LYS A 386 -26.41 -29.13 8.40
N ALA A 387 -25.57 -28.50 7.59
CA ALA A 387 -24.95 -29.09 6.42
C ALA A 387 -23.42 -29.01 6.49
N SER A 388 -22.74 -30.12 6.32
CA SER A 388 -21.28 -30.23 6.22
C SER A 388 -20.66 -29.54 4.97
N VAL A 389 -21.40 -28.63 4.34
CA VAL A 389 -21.05 -27.97 3.06
C VAL A 389 -19.93 -26.96 3.25
N TYR A 390 -19.91 -26.25 4.39
CA TYR A 390 -18.85 -25.27 4.69
C TYR A 390 -17.46 -25.91 4.72
N ASN A 391 -17.32 -27.06 5.38
CA ASN A 391 -16.05 -27.79 5.47
C ASN A 391 -15.57 -28.41 4.14
N LYS A 392 -16.43 -28.48 3.12
CA LYS A 392 -16.04 -29.00 1.79
C LYS A 392 -15.45 -27.91 0.90
N LYS A 393 -15.88 -26.66 1.07
CA LYS A 393 -15.46 -25.53 0.23
C LYS A 393 -14.25 -24.79 0.79
N LEU A 394 -14.22 -24.55 2.09
CA LEU A 394 -13.08 -23.93 2.77
C LEU A 394 -12.19 -25.02 3.37
N ARG A 395 -10.96 -25.07 2.93
CA ARG A 395 -9.87 -25.79 3.59
C ARG A 395 -8.99 -24.79 4.29
N ASP A 396 -9.34 -24.50 5.53
CA ASP A 396 -8.75 -23.44 6.31
C ASP A 396 -7.28 -23.69 6.66
N CYS A 397 -6.56 -22.64 7.05
CA CYS A 397 -5.23 -22.70 7.62
C CYS A 397 -5.29 -22.63 9.15
N LYS A 398 -4.16 -22.85 9.79
CA LYS A 398 -4.07 -22.89 11.25
C LYS A 398 -4.00 -21.48 11.86
N TYR A 399 -3.36 -20.53 11.17
CA TYR A 399 -3.09 -19.20 11.66
C TYR A 399 -3.63 -18.15 10.70
N HIS A 400 -4.27 -17.12 11.26
CA HIS A 400 -4.94 -16.07 10.53
C HIS A 400 -4.29 -14.71 10.78
N TYR A 401 -4.58 -13.75 9.93
CA TYR A 401 -4.01 -12.40 9.95
C TYR A 401 -4.26 -11.65 11.27
N ASN A 402 -5.44 -11.81 11.87
CA ASN A 402 -5.85 -11.13 13.10
C ASN A 402 -5.93 -12.04 14.33
N ASP A 403 -5.33 -13.24 14.30
CA ASP A 403 -5.27 -14.13 15.44
C ASP A 403 -4.44 -13.50 16.58
N LYS A 404 -5.03 -13.42 17.77
CA LYS A 404 -4.32 -13.06 19.00
C LYS A 404 -3.58 -14.30 19.51
N VAL A 405 -2.36 -14.49 19.07
CA VAL A 405 -1.55 -15.66 19.45
C VAL A 405 -0.76 -15.34 20.70
N THR A 406 -1.10 -16.01 21.82
CA THR A 406 -0.46 -15.81 23.14
C THR A 406 0.80 -16.66 23.36
N ASP A 407 1.03 -17.69 22.51
CA ASP A 407 2.04 -18.74 22.76
C ASP A 407 3.24 -18.70 21.79
N ARG A 408 3.53 -17.53 21.18
CA ARG A 408 4.56 -17.38 20.15
C ARG A 408 5.44 -16.17 20.39
N THR A 409 6.65 -16.22 19.79
CA THR A 409 7.52 -15.05 19.76
C THR A 409 6.94 -13.95 18.87
N PRO A 410 7.31 -12.68 19.07
CA PRO A 410 6.87 -11.57 18.19
C PRO A 410 7.23 -11.79 16.72
N GLU A 411 8.38 -12.41 16.43
CA GLU A 411 8.83 -12.73 15.08
C GLU A 411 7.93 -13.78 14.41
N GLU A 412 7.57 -14.84 15.13
CA GLU A 412 6.65 -15.87 14.62
C GLU A 412 5.24 -15.32 14.38
N ILE A 413 4.77 -14.40 15.22
CA ILE A 413 3.49 -13.70 15.03
C ILE A 413 3.54 -12.87 13.75
N GLN A 414 4.62 -12.11 13.54
CA GLN A 414 4.78 -11.28 12.36
C GLN A 414 4.88 -12.11 11.09
N GLU A 415 5.54 -13.26 11.14
CA GLU A 415 5.57 -14.20 10.02
C GLU A 415 4.18 -14.76 9.69
N CYS A 416 3.39 -15.10 10.69
CA CYS A 416 1.99 -15.52 10.51
C CYS A 416 1.14 -14.43 9.86
N ILE A 417 1.27 -13.19 10.34
CA ILE A 417 0.56 -12.03 9.82
C ILE A 417 0.93 -11.82 8.34
N ASN A 418 2.21 -11.85 8.01
CA ASN A 418 2.67 -11.58 6.66
C ASN A 418 2.30 -12.67 5.65
N ASN A 419 2.31 -13.94 6.05
CA ASN A 419 2.18 -15.10 5.17
C ASN A 419 0.76 -15.70 5.13
N SER A 420 -0.17 -15.26 6.00
CA SER A 420 -1.54 -15.79 5.98
C SER A 420 -2.24 -15.46 4.65
N SER A 421 -2.71 -16.47 3.94
CA SER A 421 -3.31 -16.32 2.61
C SER A 421 -4.45 -17.28 2.36
N ILE A 422 -5.38 -16.87 1.48
CA ILE A 422 -6.46 -17.71 0.99
C ILE A 422 -6.44 -17.74 -0.54
N PHE A 423 -6.38 -18.93 -1.12
CA PHE A 423 -6.48 -19.15 -2.56
C PHE A 423 -7.94 -19.35 -2.94
N ILE A 424 -8.48 -18.51 -3.79
CA ILE A 424 -9.82 -18.65 -4.40
C ILE A 424 -9.63 -19.37 -5.73
N THR A 425 -10.15 -20.58 -5.84
CA THR A 425 -9.91 -21.48 -6.99
C THR A 425 -11.18 -21.79 -7.74
N GLU A 426 -11.02 -22.13 -9.01
CA GLU A 426 -12.07 -22.70 -9.84
C GLU A 426 -12.21 -24.20 -9.60
N GLY A 427 -13.33 -24.61 -9.00
CA GLY A 427 -13.70 -26.01 -8.85
C GLY A 427 -12.82 -26.85 -7.92
N ASP A 428 -13.20 -28.13 -7.81
CA ASP A 428 -12.58 -29.05 -6.85
C ASP A 428 -11.22 -29.61 -7.32
N SER A 429 -10.93 -29.59 -8.62
CA SER A 429 -9.66 -30.11 -9.17
C SER A 429 -8.47 -29.22 -8.79
N ALA A 430 -8.52 -27.94 -9.15
CA ALA A 430 -7.51 -26.95 -8.80
C ALA A 430 -7.37 -26.82 -7.26
N SER A 431 -8.50 -26.76 -6.55
CA SER A 431 -8.55 -26.75 -5.09
C SER A 431 -7.84 -27.98 -4.47
N GLY A 432 -8.00 -29.16 -5.07
CA GLY A 432 -7.36 -30.40 -4.62
C GLY A 432 -5.84 -30.36 -4.77
N THR A 433 -5.33 -29.85 -5.89
CA THR A 433 -3.90 -29.68 -6.15
C THR A 433 -3.26 -28.72 -5.16
N ILE A 434 -3.84 -27.52 -5.02
CA ILE A 434 -3.33 -26.50 -4.09
C ILE A 434 -3.41 -27.00 -2.64
N THR A 435 -4.49 -27.68 -2.25
CA THR A 435 -4.64 -28.21 -0.89
C THR A 435 -3.53 -29.20 -0.52
N LYS A 436 -3.05 -29.99 -1.47
CA LYS A 436 -1.95 -30.94 -1.24
C LYS A 436 -0.58 -30.24 -1.20
N ALA A 437 -0.40 -29.22 -2.00
CA ALA A 437 0.85 -28.47 -2.16
C ALA A 437 1.07 -27.40 -1.07
N ARG A 438 0.00 -26.88 -0.46
CA ARG A 438 0.01 -25.70 0.42
C ARG A 438 0.72 -25.91 1.75
N GLN A 439 1.17 -24.82 2.32
CA GLN A 439 1.59 -24.75 3.72
C GLN A 439 0.36 -24.59 4.64
N GLY A 440 -0.14 -25.69 5.21
CA GLY A 440 -1.38 -25.71 5.99
C GLY A 440 -1.40 -24.80 7.23
N ASN A 441 -0.25 -24.29 7.66
CA ASN A 441 -0.17 -23.33 8.75
C ASN A 441 -0.69 -21.95 8.35
N PHE A 442 -0.42 -21.48 7.13
CA PHE A 442 -0.67 -20.09 6.70
C PHE A 442 -1.59 -19.99 5.48
N GLN A 443 -1.73 -21.06 4.70
CA GLN A 443 -2.42 -21.03 3.43
C GLN A 443 -3.74 -21.77 3.50
N ALA A 444 -4.84 -21.07 3.24
CA ALA A 444 -6.18 -21.61 3.10
C ALA A 444 -6.57 -21.75 1.62
N VAL A 445 -7.57 -22.58 1.32
CA VAL A 445 -8.11 -22.74 -0.05
C VAL A 445 -9.63 -22.68 0.01
N PHE A 446 -10.21 -21.85 -0.85
CA PHE A 446 -11.66 -21.76 -1.07
C PHE A 446 -12.01 -22.16 -2.51
N SER A 447 -12.88 -23.16 -2.67
CA SER A 447 -13.30 -23.67 -3.98
C SER A 447 -14.64 -23.05 -4.40
N LEU A 448 -14.64 -22.33 -5.53
CA LEU A 448 -15.86 -21.86 -6.19
C LEU A 448 -16.53 -23.00 -6.97
N ARG A 449 -17.86 -23.02 -7.00
CA ARG A 449 -18.62 -23.91 -7.88
C ARG A 449 -19.07 -23.18 -9.14
N GLY A 450 -18.25 -23.28 -10.19
CA GLY A 450 -18.53 -22.62 -11.46
C GLY A 450 -18.41 -21.10 -11.39
N LYS A 451 -18.98 -20.41 -12.37
CA LYS A 451 -18.90 -18.95 -12.49
C LYS A 451 -19.79 -18.26 -11.46
N PRO A 452 -19.26 -17.37 -10.60
CA PRO A 452 -20.08 -16.55 -9.71
C PRO A 452 -20.97 -15.58 -10.52
N ILE A 453 -21.97 -14.99 -9.86
CA ILE A 453 -22.81 -13.98 -10.49
C ILE A 453 -22.00 -12.73 -10.83
N ASN A 454 -22.39 -12.04 -11.92
CA ASN A 454 -21.85 -10.73 -12.21
C ASN A 454 -22.40 -9.70 -11.21
N CYS A 455 -21.55 -9.26 -10.29
CA CYS A 455 -21.93 -8.36 -9.21
C CYS A 455 -22.09 -6.90 -9.63
N TYR A 456 -21.71 -6.53 -10.86
CA TYR A 456 -21.63 -5.12 -11.27
C TYR A 456 -22.96 -4.36 -11.09
N LYS A 457 -24.07 -4.96 -11.51
CA LYS A 457 -25.41 -4.36 -11.39
C LYS A 457 -26.24 -4.87 -10.22
N GLU A 458 -25.76 -5.86 -9.49
CA GLU A 458 -26.49 -6.46 -8.39
C GLU A 458 -26.41 -5.60 -7.12
N SER A 459 -27.44 -5.65 -6.28
CA SER A 459 -27.42 -5.07 -4.94
C SER A 459 -26.65 -5.96 -3.96
N ARG A 460 -26.14 -5.37 -2.87
CA ARG A 460 -25.46 -6.11 -1.80
C ARG A 460 -26.35 -7.20 -1.20
N LYS A 461 -27.65 -6.96 -1.10
CA LYS A 461 -28.65 -7.95 -0.70
C LYS A 461 -28.64 -9.17 -1.62
N ARG A 462 -28.66 -8.95 -2.94
CA ARG A 462 -28.64 -10.03 -3.92
C ARG A 462 -27.34 -10.84 -3.87
N VAL A 463 -26.23 -10.18 -3.63
CA VAL A 463 -24.92 -10.83 -3.40
C VAL A 463 -24.95 -11.67 -2.12
N ALA A 464 -25.52 -11.15 -1.02
CA ALA A 464 -25.68 -11.89 0.23
C ALA A 464 -26.65 -13.09 0.10
N GLU A 465 -27.63 -13.04 -0.79
CA GLU A 465 -28.49 -14.16 -1.14
C GLU A 465 -27.79 -15.24 -1.98
N ASN A 466 -26.69 -14.91 -2.66
CA ASN A 466 -25.90 -15.87 -3.42
C ASN A 466 -25.07 -16.75 -2.47
N GLU A 467 -25.31 -18.05 -2.49
CA GLU A 467 -24.68 -19.01 -1.57
C GLU A 467 -23.15 -19.01 -1.68
N GLU A 468 -22.60 -18.93 -2.90
CA GLU A 468 -21.15 -18.98 -3.14
C GLU A 468 -20.46 -17.75 -2.56
N LEU A 469 -20.96 -16.56 -2.89
CA LEU A 469 -20.39 -15.29 -2.41
C LEU A 469 -20.59 -15.10 -0.92
N ASN A 470 -21.74 -15.52 -0.38
CA ASN A 470 -21.99 -15.48 1.06
C ASN A 470 -20.99 -16.37 1.83
N LEU A 471 -20.70 -17.56 1.33
CA LEU A 471 -19.70 -18.45 1.92
C LEU A 471 -18.29 -17.87 1.81
N LEU A 472 -17.97 -17.20 0.70
CA LEU A 472 -16.69 -16.52 0.53
C LEU A 472 -16.54 -15.36 1.53
N ILE A 473 -17.57 -14.52 1.70
CA ILE A 473 -17.59 -13.43 2.69
C ILE A 473 -17.35 -13.98 4.10
N SER A 474 -18.06 -15.06 4.45
CA SER A 474 -17.88 -15.74 5.74
C SER A 474 -16.46 -16.34 5.90
N ALA A 475 -15.89 -16.90 4.85
CA ALA A 475 -14.53 -17.44 4.88
C ALA A 475 -13.49 -16.33 5.12
N LEU A 476 -13.68 -15.18 4.48
CA LEU A 476 -12.80 -14.01 4.63
C LEU A 476 -12.94 -13.33 6.00
N GLY A 477 -14.07 -13.50 6.69
CA GLY A 477 -14.36 -12.84 7.97
C GLY A 477 -14.77 -11.38 7.86
N VAL A 478 -15.11 -10.90 6.68
CA VAL A 478 -15.46 -9.48 6.41
C VAL A 478 -16.96 -9.23 6.39
N GLU A 479 -17.70 -9.98 7.19
CA GLU A 479 -19.17 -9.88 7.25
C GLU A 479 -19.64 -8.55 7.87
N GLU A 480 -18.96 -8.10 8.93
CA GLU A 480 -19.32 -6.91 9.70
C GLU A 480 -18.36 -5.74 9.44
N ASP A 481 -17.07 -5.98 9.45
CA ASP A 481 -16.04 -4.97 9.16
C ASP A 481 -14.89 -5.60 8.34
N VAL A 482 -14.32 -4.81 7.43
CA VAL A 482 -13.11 -5.18 6.68
C VAL A 482 -11.90 -5.35 7.62
N ALA A 483 -11.93 -4.71 8.79
CA ALA A 483 -10.89 -4.87 9.82
C ALA A 483 -10.85 -6.28 10.43
N ASP A 484 -11.92 -7.08 10.29
CA ASP A 484 -11.98 -8.46 10.77
C ASP A 484 -11.40 -9.48 9.78
N LEU A 485 -10.75 -9.00 8.71
CA LEU A 485 -10.15 -9.84 7.67
C LEU A 485 -9.24 -10.92 8.27
N ARG A 486 -9.49 -12.18 7.86
CA ARG A 486 -8.77 -13.35 8.39
C ARG A 486 -7.46 -13.65 7.68
N TYR A 487 -7.26 -13.17 6.47
CA TYR A 487 -6.09 -13.49 5.64
C TYR A 487 -5.43 -12.23 5.11
N ASN A 488 -4.12 -12.09 5.29
CA ASN A 488 -3.39 -10.95 4.75
C ASN A 488 -3.42 -10.89 3.22
N GLN A 489 -3.42 -12.05 2.56
CA GLN A 489 -3.43 -12.14 1.11
C GLN A 489 -4.65 -12.93 0.62
N ILE A 490 -5.44 -12.33 -0.24
CA ILE A 490 -6.55 -12.94 -0.97
C ILE A 490 -6.06 -13.17 -2.39
N ILE A 491 -5.83 -14.43 -2.76
CA ILE A 491 -5.17 -14.79 -3.99
C ILE A 491 -6.17 -15.48 -4.93
N VAL A 492 -6.47 -14.81 -6.04
CA VAL A 492 -7.31 -15.41 -7.11
C VAL A 492 -6.45 -16.33 -7.95
N ALA A 493 -6.73 -17.64 -7.88
CA ALA A 493 -5.99 -18.69 -8.55
C ALA A 493 -6.93 -19.45 -9.49
N THR A 494 -7.02 -19.01 -10.75
CA THR A 494 -7.87 -19.59 -11.80
C THR A 494 -7.00 -20.17 -12.91
N ASP A 495 -7.57 -21.05 -13.69
CA ASP A 495 -6.93 -21.63 -14.86
C ASP A 495 -6.56 -20.54 -15.89
N ALA A 496 -5.59 -20.82 -16.75
CA ALA A 496 -5.11 -19.90 -17.79
C ALA A 496 -5.93 -19.99 -19.10
N ASP A 497 -7.18 -20.43 -19.00
CA ASP A 497 -8.13 -20.52 -20.10
C ASP A 497 -9.19 -19.40 -20.04
N ASP A 498 -10.08 -19.36 -21.04
CA ASP A 498 -11.13 -18.34 -21.14
C ASP A 498 -12.12 -18.39 -19.98
N ASP A 499 -12.42 -19.57 -19.46
CA ASP A 499 -13.34 -19.75 -18.32
C ASP A 499 -12.70 -19.26 -17.03
N GLY A 500 -11.43 -19.59 -16.78
CA GLY A 500 -10.66 -19.11 -15.65
C GLY A 500 -10.48 -17.58 -15.67
N MET A 501 -10.21 -17.00 -16.86
CA MET A 501 -10.15 -15.54 -17.02
C MET A 501 -11.50 -14.87 -16.71
N HIS A 502 -12.61 -15.48 -17.13
CA HIS A 502 -13.95 -14.96 -16.84
C HIS A 502 -14.26 -15.03 -15.33
N ILE A 503 -13.95 -16.14 -14.66
CA ILE A 503 -14.11 -16.28 -13.20
C ILE A 503 -13.27 -15.25 -12.47
N ARG A 504 -12.02 -15.03 -12.89
CA ARG A 504 -11.13 -13.99 -12.36
C ARG A 504 -11.80 -12.62 -12.41
N MET A 505 -12.33 -12.23 -13.58
CA MET A 505 -13.02 -10.96 -13.77
C MET A 505 -14.24 -10.83 -12.86
N LEU A 506 -15.07 -11.87 -12.71
CA LEU A 506 -16.24 -11.85 -11.84
C LEU A 506 -15.86 -11.69 -10.36
N VAL A 507 -14.81 -12.39 -9.91
CA VAL A 507 -14.29 -12.28 -8.54
C VAL A 507 -13.70 -10.89 -8.28
N LEU A 508 -12.93 -10.35 -9.22
CA LEU A 508 -12.39 -8.99 -9.10
C LEU A 508 -13.51 -7.95 -9.06
N THR A 509 -14.54 -8.10 -9.91
CA THR A 509 -15.73 -7.22 -9.90
C THR A 509 -16.43 -7.21 -8.53
N PHE A 510 -16.54 -8.38 -7.89
CA PHE A 510 -17.06 -8.50 -6.53
C PHE A 510 -16.22 -7.67 -5.54
N PHE A 511 -14.90 -7.80 -5.54
CA PHE A 511 -14.03 -7.03 -4.65
C PHE A 511 -14.04 -5.55 -4.98
N MET A 512 -13.96 -5.17 -6.25
CA MET A 512 -13.97 -3.76 -6.68
C MET A 512 -15.23 -3.04 -6.22
N LYS A 513 -16.40 -3.70 -6.32
CA LYS A 513 -17.67 -3.06 -5.99
C LYS A 513 -17.99 -3.06 -4.50
N TYR A 514 -17.77 -4.17 -3.79
CA TYR A 514 -18.26 -4.34 -2.42
C TYR A 514 -17.20 -4.26 -1.34
N TYR A 515 -15.93 -4.47 -1.73
CA TYR A 515 -14.78 -4.46 -0.82
C TYR A 515 -13.58 -3.72 -1.42
N PRO A 516 -13.75 -2.51 -1.96
CA PRO A 516 -12.65 -1.75 -2.58
C PRO A 516 -11.50 -1.49 -1.60
N ASP A 517 -11.79 -1.39 -0.30
CA ASP A 517 -10.78 -1.23 0.74
C ASP A 517 -9.79 -2.38 0.81
N LEU A 518 -10.21 -3.62 0.53
CA LEU A 518 -9.29 -4.75 0.48
C LEU A 518 -8.27 -4.61 -0.65
N ILE A 519 -8.69 -4.02 -1.77
CA ILE A 519 -7.80 -3.73 -2.90
C ILE A 519 -6.88 -2.57 -2.56
N ARG A 520 -7.40 -1.45 -2.03
CA ARG A 520 -6.60 -0.27 -1.65
C ARG A 520 -5.53 -0.61 -0.63
N ARG A 521 -5.86 -1.43 0.37
CA ARG A 521 -4.91 -1.93 1.38
C ARG A 521 -3.95 -2.98 0.85
N GLY A 522 -4.17 -3.49 -0.38
CA GLY A 522 -3.28 -4.41 -1.05
C GLY A 522 -3.42 -5.87 -0.66
N HIS A 523 -4.60 -6.26 -0.19
CA HIS A 523 -4.86 -7.64 0.19
C HIS A 523 -5.21 -8.54 -1.01
N VAL A 524 -5.65 -7.99 -2.16
CA VAL A 524 -6.13 -8.77 -3.31
C VAL A 524 -5.04 -8.95 -4.35
N HIS A 525 -4.80 -10.20 -4.74
CA HIS A 525 -3.76 -10.60 -5.67
C HIS A 525 -4.27 -11.60 -6.69
N ILE A 526 -3.58 -11.70 -7.82
CA ILE A 526 -3.75 -12.74 -8.83
C ILE A 526 -2.50 -13.63 -8.79
N LEU A 527 -2.69 -14.94 -8.72
CA LEU A 527 -1.59 -15.90 -8.84
C LEU A 527 -1.13 -15.99 -10.28
N GLN A 528 0.15 -15.72 -10.53
CA GLN A 528 0.79 -16.09 -11.78
C GLN A 528 1.18 -17.56 -11.71
N THR A 529 0.74 -18.34 -12.70
CA THR A 529 1.11 -19.74 -12.86
C THR A 529 1.90 -19.92 -14.13
N PRO A 530 2.88 -20.84 -14.17
CA PRO A 530 3.66 -21.06 -15.37
C PRO A 530 2.77 -21.58 -16.51
N LEU A 531 2.94 -21.01 -17.69
CA LEU A 531 2.26 -21.41 -18.92
C LEU A 531 2.98 -22.54 -19.63
N PHE A 532 4.31 -22.64 -19.47
CA PHE A 532 5.13 -23.63 -20.12
C PHE A 532 6.11 -24.28 -19.16
N ARG A 533 6.41 -25.56 -19.39
CA ARG A 533 7.54 -26.27 -18.82
C ARG A 533 8.49 -26.68 -19.93
N VAL A 534 9.72 -26.23 -19.86
CA VAL A 534 10.81 -26.55 -20.79
C VAL A 534 11.83 -27.39 -20.04
N LYS A 535 11.97 -28.68 -20.36
CA LYS A 535 12.82 -29.60 -19.63
C LYS A 535 13.70 -30.44 -20.54
N ASN A 536 14.84 -30.86 -20.00
CA ASN A 536 15.65 -31.98 -20.53
C ASN A 536 15.92 -33.01 -19.41
N LYS A 537 16.81 -33.97 -19.65
CA LYS A 537 17.15 -34.99 -18.64
C LYS A 537 17.80 -34.47 -17.37
N LYS A 538 18.30 -33.22 -17.34
CA LYS A 538 19.08 -32.65 -16.24
C LYS A 538 18.45 -31.42 -15.63
N GLU A 539 17.72 -30.64 -16.41
CA GLU A 539 17.22 -29.32 -16.03
C GLU A 539 15.76 -29.16 -16.40
N ASN A 540 15.02 -28.41 -15.59
CA ASN A 540 13.61 -28.12 -15.72
C ASN A 540 13.37 -26.64 -15.49
N TYR A 541 12.76 -25.96 -16.46
CA TYR A 541 12.46 -24.53 -16.42
C TYR A 541 10.95 -24.33 -16.54
N TYR A 542 10.38 -23.54 -15.63
CA TYR A 542 8.99 -23.10 -15.70
C TYR A 542 8.96 -21.66 -16.21
N CYS A 543 8.18 -21.43 -17.25
CA CYS A 543 8.14 -20.17 -17.97
C CYS A 543 6.73 -19.60 -17.91
N TYR A 544 6.61 -18.32 -17.61
CA TYR A 544 5.35 -17.62 -17.40
C TYR A 544 4.89 -16.86 -18.65
N ASP A 545 5.81 -16.64 -19.59
CA ASP A 545 5.56 -15.97 -20.87
C ASP A 545 6.41 -16.59 -21.99
N ILE A 546 6.23 -16.06 -23.21
CA ILE A 546 6.95 -16.51 -24.40
C ILE A 546 8.44 -16.17 -24.31
N PRO A 547 8.86 -14.95 -23.92
CA PRO A 547 10.27 -14.60 -23.73
C PRO A 547 11.00 -15.54 -22.77
N GLU A 548 10.42 -15.89 -21.61
CA GLU A 548 11.01 -16.86 -20.68
C GLU A 548 11.14 -18.25 -21.30
N LYS A 549 10.13 -18.69 -22.09
CA LYS A 549 10.16 -19.96 -22.82
C LYS A 549 11.33 -19.99 -23.82
N GLU A 550 11.48 -18.96 -24.63
CA GLU A 550 12.55 -18.85 -25.63
C GLU A 550 13.93 -18.80 -24.97
N ALA A 551 14.08 -18.06 -23.88
CA ALA A 551 15.30 -18.02 -23.10
C ALA A 551 15.66 -19.39 -22.51
N ALA A 552 14.67 -20.16 -22.04
CA ALA A 552 14.86 -21.51 -21.52
C ALA A 552 15.28 -22.50 -22.64
N ILE A 553 14.65 -22.42 -23.81
CA ILE A 553 15.02 -23.23 -25.00
C ILE A 553 16.46 -22.93 -25.42
N ALA A 554 16.85 -21.65 -25.45
CA ALA A 554 18.22 -21.23 -25.80
C ALA A 554 19.25 -21.77 -24.79
N LYS A 555 18.97 -21.73 -23.48
CA LYS A 555 19.81 -22.31 -22.43
C LYS A 555 20.00 -23.81 -22.60
N LEU A 556 18.97 -24.54 -22.96
CA LEU A 556 18.98 -25.98 -23.20
C LEU A 556 19.51 -26.35 -24.61
N LYS A 557 19.94 -25.37 -25.40
CA LYS A 557 20.48 -25.55 -26.76
C LYS A 557 19.52 -26.31 -27.69
N GLY A 558 18.23 -26.09 -27.57
CA GLY A 558 17.20 -26.69 -28.41
C GLY A 558 16.90 -28.18 -28.14
N ASN A 559 17.60 -28.85 -27.24
CA ASN A 559 17.35 -30.25 -26.89
C ASN A 559 16.48 -30.35 -25.63
N CYS A 560 15.20 -30.03 -25.79
CA CYS A 560 14.24 -29.94 -24.68
C CYS A 560 12.85 -30.45 -25.11
N GLU A 561 12.11 -30.90 -24.11
CA GLU A 561 10.67 -31.21 -24.22
C GLU A 561 9.91 -30.00 -23.67
N ILE A 562 8.90 -29.54 -24.41
CA ILE A 562 8.05 -28.41 -24.04
C ILE A 562 6.67 -28.94 -23.70
N THR A 563 6.17 -28.61 -22.52
CA THR A 563 4.80 -28.88 -22.08
C THR A 563 4.09 -27.55 -21.87
N ARG A 564 2.89 -27.37 -22.46
CA ARG A 564 2.01 -26.20 -22.17
C ARG A 564 1.00 -26.62 -21.10
N PHE A 565 0.84 -25.78 -20.08
CA PHE A 565 -0.19 -25.94 -19.06
C PHE A 565 -1.41 -25.08 -19.40
N LYS A 566 -2.59 -25.65 -19.38
CA LYS A 566 -3.86 -24.93 -19.60
C LYS A 566 -4.62 -24.73 -18.30
N GLY A 567 -4.50 -25.67 -17.36
CA GLY A 567 -5.19 -25.62 -16.07
C GLY A 567 -4.25 -25.95 -14.90
N LEU A 568 -4.59 -25.43 -13.73
CA LEU A 568 -3.85 -25.65 -12.47
C LEU A 568 -3.80 -27.14 -12.09
N GLY A 569 -4.81 -27.91 -12.48
CA GLY A 569 -4.88 -29.33 -12.23
C GLY A 569 -3.91 -30.18 -13.05
N GLU A 570 -3.28 -29.63 -14.10
CA GLU A 570 -2.29 -30.30 -14.94
C GLU A 570 -0.88 -30.31 -14.32
N ILE A 571 -0.64 -29.44 -13.36
CA ILE A 571 0.61 -29.35 -12.62
C ILE A 571 0.55 -30.30 -11.43
N SER A 572 1.57 -31.13 -11.24
CA SER A 572 1.62 -32.02 -10.07
C SER A 572 1.68 -31.23 -8.77
N SER A 573 1.14 -31.76 -7.67
CA SER A 573 1.15 -31.08 -6.38
C SER A 573 2.57 -30.81 -5.87
N ASP A 574 3.53 -31.66 -6.20
CA ASP A 574 4.93 -31.48 -5.79
C ASP A 574 5.58 -30.31 -6.54
N GLU A 575 5.31 -30.17 -7.85
CA GLU A 575 5.75 -29.03 -8.66
C GLU A 575 5.02 -27.75 -8.24
N PHE A 576 3.73 -27.86 -7.91
CA PHE A 576 2.91 -26.71 -7.53
C PHE A 576 3.34 -26.08 -6.21
N SER A 577 3.94 -26.85 -5.30
CA SER A 577 4.44 -26.33 -4.02
C SER A 577 5.47 -25.21 -4.19
N ASP A 578 6.28 -25.25 -5.24
CA ASP A 578 7.23 -24.19 -5.56
C ASP A 578 6.52 -22.88 -5.96
N PHE A 579 5.37 -22.96 -6.66
CA PHE A 579 4.67 -21.78 -7.19
C PHE A 579 3.78 -21.08 -6.19
N ILE A 580 3.48 -21.72 -5.06
CA ILE A 580 2.74 -21.15 -3.94
C ILE A 580 3.60 -21.01 -2.67
N GLY A 581 4.88 -21.38 -2.75
CA GLY A 581 5.90 -21.21 -1.72
C GLY A 581 6.84 -20.04 -2.02
N ASP A 582 8.14 -20.25 -1.82
CA ASP A 582 9.18 -19.20 -1.93
C ASP A 582 9.29 -18.57 -3.33
N LYS A 583 8.84 -19.28 -4.37
CA LYS A 583 8.86 -18.80 -5.76
C LYS A 583 7.50 -18.25 -6.23
N MET A 584 6.58 -18.03 -5.31
CA MET A 584 5.24 -17.53 -5.63
C MET A 584 5.35 -16.15 -6.33
N ARG A 585 4.69 -16.03 -7.50
CA ARG A 585 4.57 -14.77 -8.22
C ARG A 585 3.14 -14.27 -8.10
N LEU A 586 2.97 -13.07 -7.59
CA LEU A 586 1.67 -12.45 -7.37
C LEU A 586 1.59 -11.10 -8.10
N ASP A 587 0.53 -10.91 -8.86
CA ASP A 587 0.14 -9.59 -9.37
C ASP A 587 -0.80 -8.95 -8.36
N ARG A 588 -0.37 -7.88 -7.73
CA ARG A 588 -1.22 -7.10 -6.84
C ARG A 588 -2.29 -6.38 -7.66
N VAL A 589 -3.55 -6.57 -7.29
CA VAL A 589 -4.65 -5.81 -7.89
C VAL A 589 -4.61 -4.38 -7.38
N LYS A 590 -4.63 -3.42 -8.29
CA LYS A 590 -4.69 -1.99 -8.00
C LYS A 590 -5.98 -1.43 -8.59
N LEU A 591 -6.54 -0.43 -7.93
CA LEU A 591 -7.57 0.40 -8.53
C LEU A 591 -6.83 1.46 -9.39
N ALA A 592 -7.15 1.52 -10.68
CA ALA A 592 -6.69 2.61 -11.53
C ALA A 592 -7.37 3.94 -11.12
N GLU A 593 -6.99 5.05 -11.74
CA GLU A 593 -7.70 6.33 -11.53
C GLU A 593 -9.21 6.16 -11.72
N GLU A 594 -9.99 6.73 -10.80
CA GLU A 594 -11.38 6.30 -10.53
C GLU A 594 -12.36 6.55 -11.69
N GLU A 595 -12.17 7.56 -12.53
CA GLU A 595 -12.98 7.75 -13.74
C GLU A 595 -12.85 6.57 -14.71
N SER A 596 -11.65 5.98 -14.80
CA SER A 596 -11.40 4.85 -15.66
C SER A 596 -11.98 3.53 -15.11
N ILE A 597 -12.12 3.38 -13.80
CA ILE A 597 -12.67 2.15 -13.18
C ILE A 597 -14.14 1.98 -13.52
N SER A 598 -14.94 3.05 -13.35
CA SER A 598 -16.37 3.02 -13.65
C SER A 598 -16.61 2.73 -15.14
N GLU A 599 -15.85 3.36 -16.03
CA GLU A 599 -15.92 3.13 -17.46
C GLU A 599 -15.47 1.72 -17.86
N ILE A 600 -14.37 1.24 -17.31
CA ILE A 600 -13.86 -0.12 -17.54
C ILE A 600 -14.86 -1.15 -17.03
N MET A 601 -15.42 -0.96 -15.84
CA MET A 601 -16.41 -1.88 -15.29
C MET A 601 -17.72 -1.86 -16.10
N GLU A 602 -18.21 -0.69 -16.53
CA GLU A 602 -19.38 -0.60 -17.41
C GLU A 602 -19.08 -1.25 -18.76
N PHE A 603 -17.89 -1.02 -19.31
CA PHE A 603 -17.49 -1.63 -20.58
C PHE A 603 -17.46 -3.16 -20.50
N TYR A 604 -16.76 -3.75 -19.51
CA TYR A 604 -16.59 -5.21 -19.43
C TYR A 604 -17.75 -5.94 -18.75
N MET A 605 -18.39 -5.33 -17.74
CA MET A 605 -19.35 -5.99 -16.85
C MET A 605 -20.77 -5.41 -16.95
N GLY A 606 -20.94 -4.25 -17.60
CA GLY A 606 -22.23 -3.61 -17.85
C GLY A 606 -22.99 -4.18 -19.04
N ASP A 607 -24.09 -3.47 -19.46
CA ASP A 607 -24.94 -3.89 -20.59
C ASP A 607 -24.41 -3.47 -21.97
N ASN A 608 -23.19 -3.00 -22.04
CA ASN A 608 -22.57 -2.40 -23.21
C ASN A 608 -22.17 -3.45 -24.29
N THR A 609 -23.14 -4.26 -24.72
CA THR A 609 -22.91 -5.38 -25.64
C THR A 609 -22.44 -4.92 -27.01
N LEU A 610 -22.95 -3.78 -27.50
CA LEU A 610 -22.64 -3.29 -28.86
C LEU A 610 -21.18 -2.79 -28.97
N GLU A 611 -20.72 -2.05 -27.98
CA GLU A 611 -19.33 -1.55 -27.97
C GLU A 611 -18.34 -2.69 -27.77
N ARG A 612 -18.66 -3.68 -26.90
CA ARG A 612 -17.83 -4.88 -26.77
C ARG A 612 -17.77 -5.69 -28.07
N GLN A 613 -18.89 -5.84 -28.78
CA GLN A 613 -18.88 -6.51 -30.09
C GLN A 613 -18.02 -5.73 -31.11
N ASN A 614 -18.10 -4.41 -31.11
CA ASN A 614 -17.27 -3.58 -31.98
C ASN A 614 -15.80 -3.69 -31.60
N PHE A 615 -15.48 -3.65 -30.30
CA PHE A 615 -14.11 -3.85 -29.80
C PHE A 615 -13.54 -5.22 -30.23
N ILE A 616 -14.28 -6.30 -30.04
CA ILE A 616 -13.87 -7.63 -30.49
C ILE A 616 -13.62 -7.62 -32.00
N ARG A 617 -14.54 -7.05 -32.79
CA ARG A 617 -14.43 -7.01 -34.25
C ARG A 617 -13.22 -6.22 -34.74
N THR A 618 -12.87 -5.11 -34.06
CA THR A 618 -11.73 -4.25 -34.42
C THR A 618 -10.38 -4.80 -33.96
N HIS A 619 -10.39 -5.73 -32.97
CA HIS A 619 -9.17 -6.35 -32.42
C HIS A 619 -9.07 -7.85 -32.75
N LEU A 620 -9.96 -8.38 -33.60
CA LEU A 620 -9.82 -9.73 -34.14
C LEU A 620 -8.54 -9.81 -34.98
N ARG A 621 -7.67 -10.75 -34.59
CA ARG A 621 -6.49 -11.09 -35.38
C ARG A 621 -6.84 -12.25 -36.33
N SER A 622 -6.22 -12.28 -37.49
CA SER A 622 -6.36 -13.40 -38.42
C SER A 622 -5.68 -14.65 -37.88
N GLU A 623 -6.10 -15.84 -38.31
CA GLU A 623 -5.42 -17.10 -37.97
C GLU A 623 -3.92 -17.06 -38.33
N GLU A 624 -3.54 -16.40 -39.44
CA GLU A 624 -2.15 -16.21 -39.84
C GLU A 624 -1.35 -15.34 -38.86
N GLU A 625 -1.97 -14.33 -38.21
CA GLU A 625 -1.32 -13.52 -37.17
C GLU A 625 -1.23 -14.26 -35.82
N LEU A 626 -2.02 -15.30 -35.61
CA LEU A 626 -1.97 -16.16 -34.41
C LEU A 626 -0.94 -17.29 -34.57
N GLU A 627 -0.70 -17.79 -35.78
CA GLU A 627 0.34 -18.78 -36.08
C GLU A 627 1.75 -18.23 -35.84
N ASP A 628 1.97 -16.92 -36.05
CA ASP A 628 3.24 -16.25 -35.72
C ASP A 628 3.48 -16.08 -34.21
N ILE A 629 2.43 -16.27 -33.37
CA ILE A 629 2.52 -16.20 -31.90
C ILE A 629 2.60 -17.60 -31.27
N ASP A 630 2.14 -18.63 -31.96
CA ASP A 630 2.09 -20.02 -31.46
C ASP A 630 3.33 -20.88 -31.82
N ILE A 631 4.38 -20.29 -32.42
CA ILE A 631 5.64 -21.00 -32.74
C ILE A 631 6.71 -20.72 -31.69
#